data_643427e8b08341bf624f377e9de182ad
#
_entry.id   643427e8b08341bf624f377e9de182ad
#
_cell.length_a   1.000
_cell.length_b   1.000
_cell.length_c   1.000
_cell.angle_alpha   90.00
_cell.angle_beta   90.00
_cell.angle_gamma   90.00
#
_symmetry.space_group_name_H-M   'P 1'
#
loop_
_entity.id
_entity.type
_entity.pdbx_description
1 polymer ?
#
loop_
_entity_poly.entity_id
_entity_poly.type
_entity_poly.pdbx_seq_one_letter_code
_entity_poly.pdbx_strand_id
1 'polypeptide(L)'
;DYAVGVVYAAAGVLQPQFGFVANAFASTNGTYAGFLLARDYQLGSDSRFFADLSLLGGEFGKIRSFQQGNPDYPDEIAGSNDSSESNYLEAEGNDLFIRVPLRYVLPIGAARDEVIHTYRTRGGLLLPETGTGGESWNPFAGGRTMLEVTPFHREQDLELEIGGERELSSTGVTARLDYDNTDWFNNPTSGSRTQFAITRDWSGDEPGNAPWTQVEAQYSKYWPLGPNQRAQQRVIAFDAWISDIPTWDDYDLVDGEPLFHRPPVLLGSTLGGLFRQRGFATNRFNDRSAINYTLEYRYTTARNLLGWIGFLDRFGIDFTQLVGFV
;
A
#
# COMPACT_ATOMS: atom_id res chain seq x y z
N ASP A 1 -18.10 16.06 -3.14
CA ASP A 1 -17.03 16.88 -2.56
C ASP A 1 -15.99 17.21 -3.62
N TYR A 2 -15.42 18.40 -3.54
CA TYR A 2 -14.33 18.83 -4.43
C TYR A 2 -13.06 18.97 -3.60
N ALA A 3 -11.92 18.56 -4.17
CA ALA A 3 -10.62 18.73 -3.55
C ALA A 3 -9.67 19.46 -4.50
N VAL A 4 -8.80 20.27 -3.96
CA VAL A 4 -7.69 20.91 -4.66
C VAL A 4 -6.41 20.60 -3.92
N GLY A 5 -5.34 20.31 -4.65
CA GLY A 5 -4.07 19.97 -4.04
C GLY A 5 -2.88 20.33 -4.92
N VAL A 6 -1.71 20.31 -4.29
CA VAL A 6 -0.42 20.50 -4.94
C VAL A 6 0.40 19.24 -4.72
N VAL A 7 1.02 18.75 -5.78
CA VAL A 7 1.95 17.63 -5.74
C VAL A 7 3.31 18.10 -6.23
N TYR A 8 4.35 17.78 -5.49
CA TYR A 8 5.75 17.94 -5.90
C TYR A 8 6.44 16.60 -5.87
N ALA A 9 7.11 16.23 -6.95
CA ALA A 9 7.86 14.99 -7.05
C ALA A 9 9.25 15.27 -7.63
N ALA A 10 10.26 14.63 -7.06
CA ALA A 10 11.64 14.72 -7.57
C ALA A 10 12.35 13.36 -7.40
N ALA A 11 13.22 13.06 -8.35
CA ALA A 11 14.07 11.88 -8.33
C ALA A 11 15.52 12.27 -8.62
N GLY A 12 16.47 11.49 -8.09
CA GLY A 12 17.90 11.72 -8.31
C GLY A 12 18.49 12.96 -7.63
N VAL A 13 17.81 13.53 -6.62
CA VAL A 13 18.21 14.81 -6.01
C VAL A 13 19.40 14.67 -5.07
N LEU A 14 19.40 13.65 -4.20
CA LEU A 14 20.47 13.37 -3.23
C LEU A 14 21.35 12.21 -3.69
N GLN A 15 20.74 11.20 -4.25
CA GLN A 15 21.38 9.99 -4.80
C GLN A 15 20.63 9.61 -6.07
N PRO A 16 21.26 8.96 -7.07
CA PRO A 16 20.62 8.63 -8.36
C PRO A 16 19.32 7.84 -8.23
N GLN A 17 19.23 6.94 -7.24
CA GLN A 17 18.05 6.12 -6.96
C GLN A 17 17.05 6.77 -6.03
N PHE A 18 17.44 7.81 -5.27
CA PHE A 18 16.57 8.47 -4.30
C PHE A 18 15.48 9.28 -4.99
N GLY A 19 14.26 9.12 -4.52
CA GLY A 19 13.13 9.91 -4.97
C GLY A 19 12.20 10.27 -3.83
N PHE A 20 11.48 11.39 -3.98
CA PHE A 20 10.43 11.74 -3.05
C PHE A 20 9.23 12.37 -3.76
N VAL A 21 8.08 12.24 -3.11
CA VAL A 21 6.81 12.86 -3.49
C VAL A 21 6.24 13.52 -2.24
N ALA A 22 5.87 14.79 -2.37
CA ALA A 22 5.12 15.51 -1.35
C ALA A 22 3.80 15.99 -1.94
N ASN A 23 2.74 15.91 -1.15
CA ASN A 23 1.41 16.36 -1.54
C ASN A 23 0.78 17.11 -0.37
N ALA A 24 0.01 18.15 -0.68
CA ALA A 24 -0.90 18.79 0.26
C ALA A 24 -2.20 19.11 -0.46
N PHE A 25 -3.33 18.88 0.17
CA PHE A 25 -4.64 19.13 -0.41
C PHE A 25 -5.64 19.63 0.63
N ALA A 26 -6.66 20.31 0.13
CA ALA A 26 -7.83 20.74 0.87
C ALA A 26 -9.09 20.35 0.12
N SER A 27 -10.16 20.05 0.83
CA SER A 27 -11.45 19.72 0.24
C SER A 27 -12.61 20.48 0.86
N THR A 28 -13.73 20.49 0.15
CA THR A 28 -14.97 21.22 0.57
C THR A 28 -15.67 20.58 1.77
N ASN A 29 -15.27 19.37 2.17
CA ASN A 29 -15.77 18.70 3.38
C ASN A 29 -14.96 19.00 4.64
N GLY A 30 -14.04 19.98 4.60
CA GLY A 30 -13.23 20.35 5.76
C GLY A 30 -11.92 19.58 5.91
N THR A 31 -11.57 18.69 4.96
CA THR A 31 -10.28 17.97 5.02
C THR A 31 -9.12 18.84 4.57
N TYR A 32 -8.06 18.89 5.38
CA TYR A 32 -6.76 19.50 5.09
C TYR A 32 -5.67 18.51 5.43
N ALA A 33 -5.08 17.88 4.43
CA ALA A 33 -4.11 16.82 4.66
C ALA A 33 -2.95 16.86 3.67
N GLY A 34 -1.90 16.15 4.01
CA GLY A 34 -0.76 15.97 3.13
C GLY A 34 -0.01 14.69 3.42
N PHE A 35 0.78 14.27 2.44
CA PHE A 35 1.72 13.18 2.64
C PHE A 35 3.10 13.51 2.07
N LEU A 36 4.12 12.90 2.66
CA LEU A 36 5.49 12.86 2.17
C LEU A 36 5.90 11.39 2.05
N LEU A 37 6.39 11.01 0.89
CA LEU A 37 7.00 9.72 0.64
C LEU A 37 8.40 9.95 0.10
N ALA A 38 9.43 9.55 0.84
CA ALA A 38 10.82 9.50 0.39
C ALA A 38 11.27 8.05 0.33
N ARG A 39 11.96 7.65 -0.75
CA ARG A 39 12.32 6.25 -1.00
C ARG A 39 13.74 6.12 -1.51
N ASP A 40 14.32 4.95 -1.21
CA ASP A 40 15.58 4.47 -1.76
C ASP A 40 16.81 5.31 -1.35
N TYR A 41 16.77 5.94 -0.14
CA TYR A 41 17.96 6.56 0.41
C TYR A 41 18.93 5.49 0.91
N GLN A 42 20.08 5.35 0.26
CA GLN A 42 21.13 4.39 0.62
C GLN A 42 21.96 4.92 1.79
N LEU A 43 22.08 4.14 2.86
CA LEU A 43 22.79 4.50 4.07
C LEU A 43 24.31 4.22 3.92
N GLY A 44 25.01 5.12 3.23
CA GLY A 44 26.42 5.02 2.88
C GLY A 44 26.67 4.51 1.45
N SER A 45 27.79 4.91 0.85
CA SER A 45 28.22 4.43 -0.45
C SER A 45 28.45 2.92 -0.41
N ASP A 46 27.96 2.22 -1.40
CA ASP A 46 28.06 0.75 -1.54
C ASP A 46 27.37 -0.08 -0.45
N SER A 47 26.59 0.59 0.41
CA SER A 47 25.82 -0.07 1.46
C SER A 47 24.64 -0.87 0.88
N ARG A 48 24.28 -1.96 1.54
CA ARG A 48 23.07 -2.74 1.25
C ARG A 48 21.86 -2.28 2.06
N PHE A 49 22.05 -1.26 2.91
CA PHE A 49 20.99 -0.68 3.73
C PHE A 49 20.40 0.54 3.06
N PHE A 50 19.07 0.59 3.05
CA PHE A 50 18.26 1.70 2.54
C PHE A 50 17.27 2.14 3.60
N ALA A 51 16.96 3.42 3.60
CA ALA A 51 15.92 4.01 4.43
C ALA A 51 14.90 4.74 3.57
N ASP A 52 13.64 4.55 3.92
CA ASP A 52 12.51 5.31 3.38
C ASP A 52 11.86 6.12 4.50
N LEU A 53 11.01 7.07 4.13
CA LEU A 53 10.13 7.79 5.04
C LEU A 53 8.75 7.90 4.41
N SER A 54 7.73 7.57 5.17
CA SER A 54 6.33 7.83 4.81
C SER A 54 5.68 8.60 5.95
N LEU A 55 5.17 9.78 5.63
CA LEU A 55 4.43 10.65 6.54
C LEU A 55 3.08 10.96 5.91
N LEU A 56 2.00 10.71 6.64
CA LEU A 56 0.66 11.21 6.37
C LEU A 56 0.24 12.03 7.57
N GLY A 57 -0.36 13.19 7.35
CA GLY A 57 -0.89 14.00 8.45
C GLY A 57 -1.92 15.00 7.97
N GLY A 58 -2.90 15.26 8.82
CA GLY A 58 -3.93 16.27 8.52
C GLY A 58 -5.17 16.13 9.37
N GLU A 59 -6.05 17.09 9.16
CA GLU A 59 -7.42 17.11 9.67
C GLU A 59 -8.35 16.59 8.58
N PHE A 60 -9.17 15.64 8.92
CA PHE A 60 -10.10 14.97 8.02
C PHE A 60 -11.53 15.30 8.44
N GLY A 61 -12.25 16.07 7.63
CA GLY A 61 -13.65 16.42 7.88
C GLY A 61 -14.63 15.26 7.72
N LYS A 62 -14.13 14.09 7.25
CA LYS A 62 -14.95 12.88 7.13
C LYS A 62 -14.10 11.62 7.05
N ILE A 63 -14.20 10.80 8.07
CA ILE A 63 -13.61 9.45 8.14
C ILE A 63 -14.76 8.46 8.35
N ARG A 64 -14.81 7.37 7.58
CA ARG A 64 -15.76 6.28 7.79
C ARG A 64 -15.09 5.12 8.50
N SER A 65 -15.62 4.76 9.66
CA SER A 65 -15.19 3.59 10.42
C SER A 65 -16.19 2.45 10.25
N PHE A 66 -15.75 1.37 9.61
CA PHE A 66 -16.50 0.12 9.51
C PHE A 66 -16.13 -0.90 10.62
N GLN A 67 -15.31 -0.51 11.58
CA GLN A 67 -15.02 -1.34 12.76
C GLN A 67 -16.15 -1.29 13.79
N GLN A 68 -16.93 -0.22 13.76
CA GLN A 68 -18.06 0.00 14.65
C GLN A 68 -19.32 0.16 13.83
N GLY A 69 -20.36 -0.53 14.25
CA GLY A 69 -21.66 -0.48 13.59
C GLY A 69 -22.40 0.82 13.86
N ASN A 70 -23.16 1.25 12.87
CA ASN A 70 -24.17 2.27 13.01
C ASN A 70 -25.34 1.71 13.84
N PRO A 71 -25.83 2.41 14.88
CA PRO A 71 -26.95 1.97 15.70
C PRO A 71 -28.24 1.62 14.94
N ASP A 72 -28.41 2.13 13.72
CA ASP A 72 -29.53 1.81 12.85
C ASP A 72 -29.47 0.37 12.29
N TYR A 73 -28.35 -0.33 12.46
CA TYR A 73 -28.12 -1.71 12.01
C TYR A 73 -27.75 -2.66 13.17
N PRO A 74 -28.61 -2.82 14.19
CA PRO A 74 -28.25 -3.51 15.44
C PRO A 74 -27.99 -5.01 15.26
N ASP A 75 -28.50 -5.60 14.20
CA ASP A 75 -28.38 -7.04 13.91
C ASP A 75 -27.23 -7.37 12.94
N GLU A 76 -26.47 -6.37 12.50
CA GLU A 76 -25.37 -6.55 11.57
C GLU A 76 -24.00 -6.36 12.25
N ILE A 77 -23.02 -7.17 11.84
CA ILE A 77 -21.61 -6.96 12.20
C ILE A 77 -21.00 -6.00 11.19
N ALA A 78 -20.71 -4.76 11.59
CA ALA A 78 -20.09 -3.77 10.73
C ALA A 78 -18.76 -4.29 10.16
N GLY A 79 -18.49 -3.96 8.90
CA GLY A 79 -17.28 -4.41 8.20
C GLY A 79 -17.32 -5.85 7.70
N SER A 80 -18.32 -6.66 8.07
CA SER A 80 -18.48 -8.01 7.54
C SER A 80 -18.94 -8.01 6.07
N ASN A 81 -18.82 -9.16 5.40
CA ASN A 81 -19.22 -9.33 4.01
C ASN A 81 -20.72 -9.10 3.79
N ASP A 82 -21.54 -9.42 4.79
CA ASP A 82 -23.00 -9.38 4.72
C ASP A 82 -23.57 -8.07 5.28
N SER A 83 -22.74 -7.17 5.84
CA SER A 83 -23.23 -5.92 6.40
C SER A 83 -23.59 -4.91 5.31
N SER A 84 -24.56 -4.06 5.61
CA SER A 84 -25.00 -2.97 4.76
C SER A 84 -23.85 -1.99 4.47
N GLU A 85 -23.83 -1.41 3.28
CA GLU A 85 -22.81 -0.41 2.88
C GLU A 85 -22.86 0.86 3.74
N SER A 86 -24.01 1.14 4.37
CA SER A 86 -24.22 2.27 5.26
C SER A 86 -23.98 1.93 6.73
N ASN A 87 -23.59 0.69 7.05
CA ASN A 87 -23.29 0.30 8.43
C ASN A 87 -21.87 0.71 8.82
N TYR A 88 -21.66 2.00 9.02
CA TYR A 88 -20.43 2.62 9.48
C TYR A 88 -20.74 3.81 10.40
N LEU A 89 -19.77 4.22 11.19
CA LEU A 89 -19.77 5.51 11.89
C LEU A 89 -18.98 6.54 11.10
N GLU A 90 -19.51 7.75 10.98
CA GLU A 90 -18.74 8.89 10.51
C GLU A 90 -18.02 9.53 11.68
N ALA A 91 -16.80 9.96 11.43
CA ALA A 91 -15.97 10.72 12.34
C ALA A 91 -15.26 11.83 11.58
N GLU A 92 -14.87 12.87 12.31
CA GLU A 92 -13.92 13.89 11.84
C GLU A 92 -12.77 14.01 12.83
N GLY A 93 -11.64 14.56 12.42
CA GLY A 93 -10.52 14.77 13.31
C GLY A 93 -9.16 14.61 12.67
N ASN A 94 -8.15 14.49 13.52
CA ASN A 94 -6.75 14.42 13.13
C ASN A 94 -6.29 12.99 12.92
N ASP A 95 -5.42 12.80 11.93
CA ASP A 95 -4.71 11.53 11.69
C ASP A 95 -3.25 11.86 11.33
N LEU A 96 -2.32 11.34 12.12
CA LEU A 96 -0.87 11.41 11.88
C LEU A 96 -0.33 9.99 11.78
N PHE A 97 0.30 9.64 10.66
CA PHE A 97 0.92 8.35 10.46
C PHE A 97 2.36 8.47 9.93
N ILE A 98 3.32 8.04 10.72
CA ILE A 98 4.75 8.05 10.42
C ILE A 98 5.24 6.61 10.27
N ARG A 99 5.98 6.32 9.20
CA ARG A 99 6.66 5.03 8.97
C ARG A 99 8.07 5.28 8.46
N VAL A 100 9.03 4.50 8.96
CA VAL A 100 10.44 4.57 8.55
C VAL A 100 10.91 3.18 8.11
N PRO A 101 10.62 2.73 6.88
CA PRO A 101 11.11 1.46 6.37
C PRO A 101 12.65 1.44 6.26
N LEU A 102 13.28 0.49 6.95
CA LEU A 102 14.70 0.20 6.87
C LEU A 102 14.89 -1.13 6.16
N ARG A 103 15.52 -1.11 4.99
CA ARG A 103 15.66 -2.29 4.11
C ARG A 103 17.10 -2.73 4.01
N TYR A 104 17.32 -4.03 4.06
CA TYR A 104 18.59 -4.68 3.75
C TYR A 104 18.46 -5.59 2.54
N VAL A 105 19.21 -5.31 1.48
CA VAL A 105 19.25 -6.12 0.26
C VAL A 105 20.22 -7.28 0.44
N LEU A 106 19.71 -8.51 0.46
CA LEU A 106 20.53 -9.72 0.64
C LEU A 106 21.52 -9.90 -0.53
N PRO A 107 22.78 -10.36 -0.25
CA PRO A 107 23.80 -10.60 -1.27
C PRO A 107 23.57 -11.94 -2.00
N ILE A 108 22.36 -12.15 -2.52
CA ILE A 108 21.97 -13.35 -3.27
C ILE A 108 21.21 -12.97 -4.55
N GLY A 109 21.04 -13.92 -5.45
CA GLY A 109 20.32 -13.72 -6.70
C GLY A 109 20.91 -12.59 -7.55
N ALA A 110 20.06 -11.74 -8.12
CA ALA A 110 20.46 -10.60 -8.94
C ALA A 110 21.16 -9.49 -8.13
N ALA A 111 20.98 -9.47 -6.80
CA ALA A 111 21.62 -8.48 -5.93
C ALA A 111 22.96 -8.95 -5.36
N ARG A 112 23.51 -10.09 -5.81
CA ARG A 112 24.79 -10.63 -5.30
C ARG A 112 25.93 -9.64 -5.48
N ASP A 113 26.09 -9.15 -6.70
CA ASP A 113 27.23 -8.32 -7.12
C ASP A 113 26.85 -6.86 -7.29
N GLU A 114 25.56 -6.56 -7.54
CA GLU A 114 25.03 -5.21 -7.79
C GLU A 114 23.85 -4.92 -6.87
N VAL A 115 24.06 -3.99 -5.92
CA VAL A 115 23.02 -3.62 -4.93
C VAL A 115 21.92 -2.78 -5.56
N ILE A 116 22.29 -1.85 -6.43
CA ILE A 116 21.38 -0.96 -7.17
C ILE A 116 21.38 -1.35 -8.63
N HIS A 117 20.22 -1.73 -9.14
CA HIS A 117 20.10 -2.10 -10.55
C HIS A 117 19.46 -0.96 -11.36
N THR A 118 20.02 -0.67 -12.54
CA THR A 118 19.53 0.38 -13.43
C THR A 118 18.66 -0.20 -14.55
N TYR A 119 17.36 0.04 -14.46
CA TYR A 119 16.43 -0.30 -15.53
C TYR A 119 16.44 0.77 -16.61
N ARG A 120 16.45 0.35 -17.87
CA ARG A 120 16.30 1.26 -19.01
C ARG A 120 15.01 0.97 -19.76
N THR A 121 14.35 2.05 -20.18
CA THR A 121 13.07 1.97 -20.88
C THR A 121 13.13 2.69 -22.21
N ARG A 122 12.29 2.24 -23.15
CA ARG A 122 12.04 2.95 -24.42
C ARG A 122 10.53 3.02 -24.63
N GLY A 123 9.98 4.24 -24.77
CA GLY A 123 8.54 4.44 -24.91
C GLY A 123 7.73 3.87 -23.73
N GLY A 124 8.27 3.94 -22.50
CA GLY A 124 7.63 3.40 -21.28
C GLY A 124 7.73 1.88 -21.11
N LEU A 125 8.35 1.17 -22.04
CA LEU A 125 8.56 -0.28 -21.96
C LEU A 125 10.00 -0.60 -21.54
N LEU A 126 10.16 -1.60 -20.68
CA LEU A 126 11.47 -2.08 -20.26
C LEU A 126 12.27 -2.61 -21.46
N LEU A 127 13.55 -2.26 -21.53
CA LEU A 127 14.49 -2.93 -22.43
C LEU A 127 14.85 -4.30 -21.80
N PRO A 128 14.55 -5.43 -22.49
CA PRO A 128 14.65 -6.78 -21.89
C PRO A 128 16.03 -7.09 -21.28
N GLU A 129 17.09 -6.58 -21.90
CA GLU A 129 18.47 -6.76 -21.42
C GLU A 129 18.78 -6.07 -20.09
N THR A 130 17.89 -5.22 -19.60
CA THR A 130 18.01 -4.56 -18.29
C THR A 130 17.03 -5.09 -17.24
N GLY A 131 16.29 -6.15 -17.54
CA GLY A 131 15.41 -6.81 -16.57
C GLY A 131 16.19 -7.61 -15.53
N THR A 132 15.64 -7.72 -14.32
CA THR A 132 16.25 -8.47 -13.18
C THR A 132 15.61 -9.82 -12.92
N GLY A 133 14.43 -10.07 -13.44
CA GLY A 133 13.69 -11.31 -13.24
C GLY A 133 14.34 -12.51 -13.92
N GLY A 134 14.12 -13.67 -13.35
CA GLY A 134 14.58 -14.94 -13.89
C GLY A 134 13.43 -15.92 -14.11
N GLU A 135 13.69 -16.94 -14.92
CA GLU A 135 12.74 -18.05 -15.11
C GLU A 135 12.60 -18.92 -13.85
N SER A 136 13.68 -18.97 -13.05
CA SER A 136 13.73 -19.76 -11.82
C SER A 136 13.16 -19.00 -10.63
N TRP A 137 12.28 -19.65 -9.88
CA TRP A 137 11.79 -19.12 -8.59
C TRP A 137 12.84 -19.24 -7.45
N ASN A 138 14.05 -19.72 -7.73
CA ASN A 138 15.10 -19.85 -6.74
C ASN A 138 15.74 -18.47 -6.41
N PRO A 139 15.65 -17.97 -5.16
CA PRO A 139 16.20 -16.67 -4.77
C PRO A 139 17.73 -16.59 -4.84
N PHE A 140 18.42 -17.71 -4.90
CA PHE A 140 19.87 -17.75 -5.08
C PHE A 140 20.30 -17.66 -6.56
N ALA A 141 19.40 -17.96 -7.49
CA ALA A 141 19.67 -17.96 -8.92
C ALA A 141 19.23 -16.67 -9.62
N GLY A 142 18.21 -15.99 -9.11
CA GLY A 142 17.68 -14.76 -9.72
C GLY A 142 16.84 -13.94 -8.74
N GLY A 143 16.29 -12.82 -9.23
CA GLY A 143 15.49 -11.91 -8.41
C GLY A 143 16.28 -11.22 -7.30
N ARG A 144 15.60 -10.43 -6.49
CA ARG A 144 16.15 -9.64 -5.37
C ARG A 144 15.40 -10.00 -4.11
N THR A 145 16.13 -10.31 -3.05
CA THR A 145 15.56 -10.60 -1.74
C THR A 145 15.91 -9.49 -0.77
N MET A 146 14.93 -8.98 -0.06
CA MET A 146 15.07 -7.90 0.91
C MET A 146 14.46 -8.28 2.24
N LEU A 147 15.13 -7.88 3.31
CA LEU A 147 14.58 -7.82 4.66
C LEU A 147 14.24 -6.37 4.96
N GLU A 148 13.06 -6.12 5.47
CA GLU A 148 12.62 -4.79 5.86
C GLU A 148 12.14 -4.80 7.31
N VAL A 149 12.51 -3.77 8.05
CA VAL A 149 11.99 -3.48 9.38
C VAL A 149 11.46 -2.05 9.35
N THR A 150 10.17 -1.89 9.61
CA THR A 150 9.47 -0.61 9.54
C THR A 150 8.93 -0.23 10.90
N PRO A 151 9.66 0.56 11.73
CA PRO A 151 9.04 1.27 12.84
C PRO A 151 7.93 2.17 12.33
N PHE A 152 6.82 2.21 13.09
CA PHE A 152 5.71 3.10 12.79
C PHE A 152 5.11 3.70 14.06
N HIS A 153 4.48 4.86 13.88
CA HIS A 153 3.68 5.54 14.88
C HIS A 153 2.48 6.17 14.21
N ARG A 154 1.29 5.98 14.78
CA ARG A 154 0.05 6.60 14.34
C ARG A 154 -0.71 7.13 15.53
N GLU A 155 -1.20 8.37 15.40
CA GLU A 155 -2.10 9.03 16.34
C GLU A 155 -3.36 9.46 15.59
N GLN A 156 -4.52 9.23 16.20
CA GLN A 156 -5.81 9.65 15.67
C GLN A 156 -6.64 10.23 16.82
N ASP A 157 -7.09 11.47 16.64
CA ASP A 157 -8.05 12.14 17.53
C ASP A 157 -9.35 12.31 16.74
N LEU A 158 -10.34 11.51 17.04
CA LEU A 158 -11.57 11.40 16.25
C LEU A 158 -12.79 11.82 17.09
N GLU A 159 -13.60 12.72 16.56
CA GLU A 159 -14.94 13.04 17.06
C GLU A 159 -15.97 12.25 16.26
N LEU A 160 -16.79 11.45 16.93
CA LEU A 160 -17.79 10.61 16.28
C LEU A 160 -19.10 11.39 16.09
N GLU A 161 -19.76 11.23 14.93
CA GLU A 161 -21.06 11.85 14.64
C GLU A 161 -22.15 11.50 15.67
N ILE A 162 -22.09 10.31 16.25
CA ILE A 162 -23.04 9.88 17.32
C ILE A 162 -22.70 10.47 18.70
N GLY A 163 -21.65 11.31 18.78
CA GLY A 163 -21.09 11.88 20.00
C GLY A 163 -20.04 11.01 20.65
N GLY A 164 -19.05 11.66 21.26
CA GLY A 164 -17.90 11.05 21.91
C GLY A 164 -16.61 11.27 21.13
N GLU A 165 -15.52 11.35 21.85
CA GLU A 165 -14.16 11.48 21.34
C GLU A 165 -13.43 10.15 21.45
N ARG A 166 -12.52 9.89 20.52
CA ARG A 166 -11.63 8.75 20.54
C ARG A 166 -10.21 9.19 20.24
N GLU A 167 -9.37 8.99 21.21
CA GLU A 167 -7.92 9.09 21.06
C GLU A 167 -7.38 7.67 20.84
N LEU A 168 -6.72 7.44 19.71
CA LEU A 168 -6.13 6.17 19.33
C LEU A 168 -4.65 6.38 19.01
N SER A 169 -3.80 5.60 19.67
CA SER A 169 -2.36 5.56 19.38
C SER A 169 -1.95 4.14 18.99
N SER A 170 -1.03 4.03 18.06
CA SER A 170 -0.48 2.74 17.64
C SER A 170 1.01 2.92 17.32
N THR A 171 1.85 2.28 18.13
CA THR A 171 3.31 2.32 17.95
C THR A 171 3.84 0.90 17.87
N GLY A 172 4.58 0.62 16.81
CA GLY A 172 5.02 -0.74 16.60
C GLY A 172 6.08 -0.89 15.50
N VAL A 173 6.26 -2.12 15.09
CA VAL A 173 7.18 -2.50 14.02
C VAL A 173 6.52 -3.52 13.09
N THR A 174 6.72 -3.33 11.79
CA THR A 174 6.49 -4.36 10.77
C THR A 174 7.83 -4.95 10.35
N ALA A 175 7.98 -6.27 10.43
CA ALA A 175 9.09 -6.99 9.80
C ALA A 175 8.59 -7.68 8.53
N ARG A 176 9.32 -7.51 7.41
CA ARG A 176 8.93 -8.06 6.11
C ARG A 176 10.09 -8.77 5.43
N LEU A 177 9.81 -9.92 4.84
CA LEU A 177 10.64 -10.59 3.86
C LEU A 177 10.00 -10.39 2.48
N ASP A 178 10.76 -9.88 1.53
CA ASP A 178 10.30 -9.60 0.16
C ASP A 178 11.26 -10.28 -0.84
N TYR A 179 10.73 -11.16 -1.67
CA TYR A 179 11.45 -11.75 -2.79
C TYR A 179 10.78 -11.32 -4.09
N ASP A 180 11.47 -10.46 -4.83
CA ASP A 180 11.03 -9.93 -6.13
C ASP A 180 11.84 -10.55 -7.27
N ASN A 181 11.21 -11.43 -8.03
CA ASN A 181 11.75 -12.05 -9.24
C ASN A 181 11.04 -11.56 -10.50
N THR A 182 10.48 -10.34 -10.46
CA THR A 182 9.91 -9.71 -11.65
C THR A 182 11.00 -9.11 -12.54
N ASP A 183 10.70 -8.97 -13.82
CA ASP A 183 11.60 -8.32 -14.78
C ASP A 183 11.79 -6.83 -14.47
N TRP A 184 10.76 -6.16 -13.98
CA TRP A 184 10.78 -4.75 -13.59
C TRP A 184 9.69 -4.43 -12.57
N PHE A 185 10.05 -4.00 -11.38
CA PHE A 185 9.14 -3.81 -10.26
C PHE A 185 8.05 -2.74 -10.50
N ASN A 186 8.32 -1.70 -11.31
CA ASN A 186 7.35 -0.62 -11.57
C ASN A 186 6.20 -1.04 -12.49
N ASN A 187 6.49 -1.89 -13.50
CA ASN A 187 5.50 -2.39 -14.44
C ASN A 187 5.90 -3.79 -14.88
N PRO A 188 5.76 -4.79 -14.00
CA PRO A 188 6.20 -6.14 -14.27
C PRO A 188 5.42 -6.79 -15.41
N THR A 189 6.15 -7.46 -16.29
CA THR A 189 5.59 -8.20 -17.41
C THR A 189 5.78 -9.69 -17.28
N SER A 190 6.79 -10.11 -16.54
CA SER A 190 7.11 -11.51 -16.28
C SER A 190 7.65 -11.68 -14.85
N GLY A 191 7.70 -12.93 -14.42
CA GLY A 191 8.23 -13.28 -13.11
C GLY A 191 7.17 -13.32 -12.01
N SER A 192 7.61 -13.20 -10.77
CA SER A 192 6.74 -13.26 -9.59
C SER A 192 7.34 -12.48 -8.43
N ARG A 193 6.50 -12.09 -7.46
CA ARG A 193 6.92 -11.51 -6.20
C ARG A 193 6.23 -12.21 -5.05
N THR A 194 6.95 -12.46 -3.98
CA THR A 194 6.44 -13.09 -2.76
C THR A 194 6.83 -12.24 -1.56
N GLN A 195 5.86 -11.95 -0.69
CA GLN A 195 6.08 -11.15 0.51
C GLN A 195 5.44 -11.85 1.71
N PHE A 196 6.14 -11.79 2.85
CA PHE A 196 5.62 -12.16 4.16
C PHE A 196 5.90 -11.02 5.12
N ALA A 197 4.90 -10.65 5.92
CA ALA A 197 5.05 -9.60 6.91
C ALA A 197 4.41 -10.01 8.23
N ILE A 198 5.00 -9.54 9.31
CA ILE A 198 4.44 -9.56 10.65
C ILE A 198 4.52 -8.16 11.24
N THR A 199 3.41 -7.67 11.74
CA THR A 199 3.30 -6.39 12.44
C THR A 199 2.99 -6.67 13.90
N ARG A 200 3.72 -6.02 14.80
CA ARG A 200 3.46 -6.02 16.24
C ARG A 200 3.38 -4.59 16.73
N ASP A 201 2.25 -4.27 17.35
CA ASP A 201 2.01 -3.07 18.11
C ASP A 201 2.19 -3.35 19.60
N TRP A 202 2.68 -2.38 20.35
CA TRP A 202 2.88 -2.46 21.80
C TRP A 202 2.45 -1.20 22.56
N SER A 203 1.56 -0.40 22.00
CA SER A 203 1.05 0.85 22.59
C SER A 203 -0.02 0.63 23.69
N GLY A 204 -0.14 -0.58 24.25
CA GLY A 204 -1.14 -0.93 25.23
C GLY A 204 -1.02 -0.28 26.62
N ASP A 205 0.03 0.54 26.85
CA ASP A 205 0.20 1.27 28.11
C ASP A 205 -0.65 2.57 28.16
N GLU A 206 -1.27 2.97 27.06
CA GLU A 206 -2.11 4.17 26.97
C GLU A 206 -3.59 3.80 27.11
N PRO A 207 -4.40 4.60 27.85
CA PRO A 207 -5.82 4.35 27.99
C PRO A 207 -6.55 4.24 26.64
N GLY A 208 -7.34 3.21 26.46
CA GLY A 208 -8.09 2.98 25.22
C GLY A 208 -7.31 2.27 24.10
N ASN A 209 -6.03 1.97 24.29
CA ASN A 209 -5.19 1.23 23.34
C ASN A 209 -4.88 -0.17 23.86
N ALA A 210 -4.89 -1.14 22.97
CA ALA A 210 -4.48 -2.51 23.25
C ALA A 210 -3.47 -3.00 22.20
N PRO A 211 -2.44 -3.75 22.61
CA PRO A 211 -1.41 -4.21 21.67
C PRO A 211 -1.98 -5.25 20.72
N TRP A 212 -1.66 -5.16 19.45
CA TRP A 212 -2.17 -6.07 18.43
C TRP A 212 -1.06 -6.68 17.57
N THR A 213 -1.39 -7.78 16.90
CA THR A 213 -0.49 -8.47 15.96
C THR A 213 -1.23 -8.76 14.67
N GLN A 214 -0.56 -8.55 13.53
CA GLN A 214 -1.05 -8.91 12.21
C GLN A 214 0.01 -9.74 11.47
N VAL A 215 -0.44 -10.74 10.72
CA VAL A 215 0.40 -11.51 9.81
C VAL A 215 -0.15 -11.40 8.40
N GLU A 216 0.73 -11.27 7.41
CA GLU A 216 0.35 -11.07 6.03
C GLU A 216 1.23 -11.92 5.10
N ALA A 217 0.63 -12.42 4.02
CA ALA A 217 1.34 -13.01 2.91
C ALA A 217 0.77 -12.47 1.59
N GLN A 218 1.65 -12.19 0.63
CA GLN A 218 1.25 -11.75 -0.70
C GLN A 218 2.06 -12.48 -1.77
N TYR A 219 1.40 -12.85 -2.84
CA TYR A 219 2.01 -13.45 -4.03
C TYR A 219 1.46 -12.81 -5.29
N SER A 220 2.37 -12.31 -6.13
CA SER A 220 2.02 -11.78 -7.45
C SER A 220 2.72 -12.59 -8.54
N LYS A 221 2.05 -12.81 -9.67
CA LYS A 221 2.57 -13.52 -10.84
C LYS A 221 2.19 -12.81 -12.12
N TYR A 222 3.14 -12.75 -13.05
CA TYR A 222 3.00 -12.06 -14.32
C TYR A 222 3.33 -13.00 -15.46
N TRP A 223 2.43 -13.09 -16.47
CA TRP A 223 2.60 -13.90 -17.66
C TRP A 223 2.58 -13.02 -18.91
N PRO A 224 3.73 -12.90 -19.62
CA PRO A 224 3.77 -12.18 -20.89
C PRO A 224 3.03 -12.97 -21.97
N LEU A 225 2.10 -12.31 -22.69
CA LEU A 225 1.41 -12.87 -23.84
C LEU A 225 2.05 -12.44 -25.18
N GLY A 226 3.15 -11.69 -25.09
CA GLY A 226 3.84 -11.13 -26.22
C GLY A 226 3.10 -10.00 -26.96
N PRO A 227 3.73 -9.35 -27.94
CA PRO A 227 3.13 -8.33 -28.75
C PRO A 227 2.14 -8.89 -29.78
N ASN A 228 1.30 -8.05 -30.36
CA ASN A 228 0.50 -8.33 -31.54
C ASN A 228 0.43 -7.10 -32.46
N GLN A 229 -0.39 -7.13 -33.53
CA GLN A 229 -0.49 -6.04 -34.49
C GLN A 229 -0.95 -4.68 -33.87
N ARG A 230 -1.62 -4.70 -32.71
CA ARG A 230 -2.22 -3.52 -32.08
C ARG A 230 -1.61 -3.22 -30.71
N ALA A 231 -0.90 -4.18 -30.11
CA ALA A 231 -0.30 -4.07 -28.79
C ALA A 231 1.19 -4.33 -28.83
N GLN A 232 1.95 -3.45 -28.20
CA GLN A 232 3.39 -3.64 -27.96
C GLN A 232 3.63 -4.65 -26.84
N GLN A 233 2.72 -4.71 -25.87
CA GLN A 233 2.84 -5.55 -24.69
C GLN A 233 1.45 -6.02 -24.25
N ARG A 234 1.33 -7.28 -23.82
CA ARG A 234 0.14 -7.85 -23.21
C ARG A 234 0.59 -8.74 -22.05
N VAL A 235 -0.03 -8.57 -20.91
CA VAL A 235 0.32 -9.29 -19.68
C VAL A 235 -0.95 -9.73 -18.97
N ILE A 236 -0.97 -10.97 -18.49
CA ILE A 236 -1.90 -11.39 -17.44
C ILE A 236 -1.15 -11.24 -16.13
N ALA A 237 -1.73 -10.49 -15.19
CA ALA A 237 -1.20 -10.32 -13.85
C ALA A 237 -2.19 -10.89 -12.84
N PHE A 238 -1.68 -11.69 -11.92
CA PHE A 238 -2.43 -12.23 -10.78
C PHE A 238 -1.77 -11.74 -9.50
N ASP A 239 -2.59 -11.32 -8.55
CA ASP A 239 -2.19 -10.98 -7.19
C ASP A 239 -3.10 -11.68 -6.19
N ALA A 240 -2.53 -12.26 -5.15
CA ALA A 240 -3.24 -12.84 -4.02
C ALA A 240 -2.63 -12.33 -2.73
N TRP A 241 -3.45 -11.85 -1.83
CA TRP A 241 -3.07 -11.36 -0.51
C TRP A 241 -3.97 -11.98 0.55
N ILE A 242 -3.37 -12.36 1.67
CA ILE A 242 -4.05 -12.85 2.87
C ILE A 242 -3.50 -12.12 4.08
N SER A 243 -4.37 -11.83 5.01
CA SER A 243 -4.05 -11.23 6.30
C SER A 243 -4.85 -11.89 7.41
N ASP A 244 -4.24 -12.02 8.59
CA ASP A 244 -4.89 -12.46 9.83
C ASP A 244 -4.38 -11.63 11.01
N ILE A 245 -5.27 -11.39 11.98
CA ILE A 245 -4.98 -10.71 13.25
C ILE A 245 -5.18 -11.72 14.37
N PRO A 246 -4.13 -12.47 14.78
CA PRO A 246 -4.26 -13.53 15.78
C PRO A 246 -4.79 -13.05 17.13
N THR A 247 -4.60 -11.77 17.47
CA THR A 247 -5.02 -11.14 18.73
C THR A 247 -6.45 -10.59 18.69
N TRP A 248 -7.20 -10.78 17.60
CA TRP A 248 -8.52 -10.15 17.37
C TRP A 248 -9.55 -10.39 18.48
N ASP A 249 -9.54 -11.59 19.06
CA ASP A 249 -10.47 -12.02 20.09
C ASP A 249 -9.89 -11.89 21.51
N ASP A 250 -8.60 -11.52 21.63
CA ASP A 250 -7.97 -11.23 22.91
C ASP A 250 -8.50 -9.90 23.44
N TYR A 251 -8.63 -9.76 24.76
CA TYR A 251 -9.05 -8.51 25.38
C TYR A 251 -8.52 -8.38 26.82
N ASP A 252 -8.37 -7.14 27.24
CA ASP A 252 -8.16 -6.77 28.63
C ASP A 252 -9.46 -6.16 29.20
N LEU A 253 -9.66 -6.25 30.50
CA LEU A 253 -10.78 -5.60 31.16
C LEU A 253 -10.32 -4.25 31.73
N VAL A 254 -10.88 -3.17 31.20
CA VAL A 254 -10.63 -1.79 31.63
C VAL A 254 -11.94 -1.22 32.16
N ASP A 255 -11.98 -0.89 33.45
CA ASP A 255 -13.18 -0.42 34.15
C ASP A 255 -14.42 -1.36 34.06
N GLY A 256 -14.14 -2.66 33.81
CA GLY A 256 -15.16 -3.69 33.65
C GLY A 256 -15.66 -3.91 32.22
N GLU A 257 -15.18 -3.14 31.27
CA GLU A 257 -15.49 -3.26 29.83
C GLU A 257 -14.34 -3.94 29.06
N PRO A 258 -14.61 -4.76 28.03
CA PRO A 258 -13.58 -5.42 27.25
C PRO A 258 -12.90 -4.45 26.28
N LEU A 259 -11.59 -4.30 26.39
CA LEU A 259 -10.73 -3.63 25.43
C LEU A 259 -10.05 -4.69 24.54
N PHE A 260 -10.50 -4.84 23.32
CA PHE A 260 -9.99 -5.84 22.37
C PHE A 260 -8.65 -5.45 21.76
N HIS A 261 -7.78 -6.46 21.55
CA HIS A 261 -6.45 -6.31 20.93
C HIS A 261 -6.55 -6.24 19.41
N ARG A 262 -7.19 -5.20 18.89
CA ARG A 262 -7.47 -4.96 17.49
C ARG A 262 -6.75 -3.72 16.97
N PRO A 263 -6.35 -3.70 15.68
CA PRO A 263 -5.78 -2.50 15.08
C PRO A 263 -6.75 -1.31 15.13
N PRO A 264 -6.24 -0.07 15.23
CA PRO A 264 -7.08 1.13 15.14
C PRO A 264 -7.72 1.27 13.75
N VAL A 265 -8.64 2.24 13.63
CA VAL A 265 -9.33 2.55 12.36
C VAL A 265 -8.32 2.76 11.22
N LEU A 266 -8.63 2.23 10.06
CA LEU A 266 -7.81 2.26 8.84
C LEU A 266 -6.51 1.41 8.89
N LEU A 267 -6.35 0.52 9.87
CA LEU A 267 -5.29 -0.49 9.92
C LEU A 267 -5.88 -1.90 9.98
N GLY A 268 -5.02 -2.91 9.86
CA GLY A 268 -5.39 -4.32 9.99
C GLY A 268 -5.84 -5.02 8.72
N SER A 269 -6.61 -6.09 8.87
CA SER A 269 -7.09 -6.94 7.76
C SER A 269 -8.29 -6.30 7.05
N THR A 270 -8.03 -5.27 6.24
CA THR A 270 -9.07 -4.45 5.61
C THR A 270 -9.08 -4.55 4.09
N LEU A 271 -10.29 -4.49 3.49
CA LEU A 271 -10.50 -4.44 2.05
C LEU A 271 -11.40 -3.24 1.69
N GLY A 272 -11.25 -2.78 0.46
CA GLY A 272 -11.89 -1.58 -0.06
C GLY A 272 -10.88 -0.47 -0.36
N GLY A 273 -11.23 0.44 -1.24
CA GLY A 273 -10.39 1.56 -1.67
C GLY A 273 -9.61 1.28 -2.95
N LEU A 274 -8.48 1.97 -3.13
CA LEU A 274 -7.76 1.96 -4.40
C LEU A 274 -6.90 0.72 -4.65
N PHE A 275 -6.45 0.05 -3.59
CA PHE A 275 -5.42 -0.99 -3.71
C PHE A 275 -5.99 -2.40 -3.68
N ARG A 276 -6.97 -2.66 -2.82
CA ARG A 276 -7.60 -3.97 -2.65
C ARG A 276 -9.10 -3.80 -2.72
N GLN A 277 -9.78 -4.67 -3.47
CA GLN A 277 -11.23 -4.67 -3.64
C GLN A 277 -11.75 -3.31 -4.14
N ARG A 278 -11.25 -2.86 -5.30
CA ARG A 278 -11.65 -1.61 -5.96
C ARG A 278 -13.16 -1.60 -6.22
N GLY A 279 -13.79 -0.42 -6.07
CA GLY A 279 -15.24 -0.26 -6.23
C GLY A 279 -16.00 -0.19 -4.90
N PHE A 280 -15.36 -0.55 -3.79
CA PHE A 280 -15.90 -0.37 -2.44
C PHE A 280 -15.23 0.81 -1.73
N ALA A 281 -15.91 1.37 -0.73
CA ALA A 281 -15.35 2.42 0.12
C ALA A 281 -14.06 1.93 0.81
N THR A 282 -13.14 2.84 1.13
CA THR A 282 -11.90 2.51 1.84
C THR A 282 -12.22 1.81 3.15
N ASN A 283 -11.58 0.66 3.39
CA ASN A 283 -11.78 -0.18 4.58
C ASN A 283 -13.23 -0.63 4.81
N ARG A 284 -14.02 -0.74 3.73
CA ARG A 284 -15.41 -1.21 3.80
C ARG A 284 -15.54 -2.55 4.51
N PHE A 285 -14.58 -3.45 4.28
CA PHE A 285 -14.51 -4.74 4.97
C PHE A 285 -13.37 -4.70 5.98
N ASN A 286 -13.68 -5.11 7.19
CA ASN A 286 -12.76 -5.12 8.32
C ASN A 286 -13.13 -6.27 9.25
N ASP A 287 -12.21 -7.23 9.39
CA ASP A 287 -12.43 -8.40 10.20
C ASP A 287 -11.06 -8.94 10.68
N ARG A 288 -11.08 -9.99 11.49
CA ARG A 288 -9.92 -10.75 11.93
C ARG A 288 -9.04 -11.15 10.75
N SER A 289 -9.64 -11.72 9.71
CA SER A 289 -8.92 -12.24 8.54
C SER A 289 -9.52 -11.72 7.26
N ALA A 290 -8.67 -11.46 6.27
CA ALA A 290 -9.10 -11.07 4.94
C ALA A 290 -8.28 -11.80 3.86
N ILE A 291 -8.94 -12.10 2.76
CA ILE A 291 -8.31 -12.64 1.54
C ILE A 291 -8.75 -11.78 0.37
N ASN A 292 -7.79 -11.35 -0.42
CA ASN A 292 -8.05 -10.66 -1.68
C ASN A 292 -7.26 -11.32 -2.81
N TYR A 293 -7.88 -11.49 -3.95
CA TYR A 293 -7.17 -11.84 -5.18
C TYR A 293 -7.69 -10.99 -6.33
N THR A 294 -6.77 -10.66 -7.24
CA THR A 294 -7.06 -9.82 -8.41
C THR A 294 -6.44 -10.46 -9.64
N LEU A 295 -7.20 -10.54 -10.71
CA LEU A 295 -6.72 -10.88 -12.03
C LEU A 295 -6.81 -9.67 -12.94
N GLU A 296 -5.68 -9.30 -13.56
CA GLU A 296 -5.62 -8.15 -14.46
C GLU A 296 -5.19 -8.61 -15.86
N TYR A 297 -5.80 -8.04 -16.88
CA TYR A 297 -5.29 -8.04 -18.23
C TYR A 297 -4.78 -6.65 -18.58
N ARG A 298 -3.45 -6.56 -18.75
CA ARG A 298 -2.76 -5.31 -19.12
C ARG A 298 -2.45 -5.30 -20.60
N TYR A 299 -2.84 -4.22 -21.26
CA TYR A 299 -2.71 -4.07 -22.71
C TYR A 299 -2.05 -2.72 -23.01
N THR A 300 -0.82 -2.74 -23.55
CA THR A 300 -0.11 -1.52 -23.92
C THR A 300 -0.19 -1.35 -25.44
N THR A 301 -0.88 -0.32 -25.89
CA THR A 301 -1.09 -0.03 -27.30
C THR A 301 0.18 0.44 -28.00
N ALA A 302 0.25 0.26 -29.30
CA ALA A 302 1.34 0.78 -30.13
C ALA A 302 1.24 2.30 -30.37
N ARG A 303 0.12 2.92 -30.02
CA ARG A 303 -0.16 4.34 -30.25
C ARG A 303 -0.76 4.97 -29.01
N ASN A 304 -0.45 6.25 -28.78
CA ASN A 304 -1.14 7.05 -27.78
C ASN A 304 -2.62 7.17 -28.14
N LEU A 305 -3.49 6.63 -27.25
CA LEU A 305 -4.94 6.59 -27.48
C LEU A 305 -5.59 7.97 -27.47
N LEU A 306 -5.01 8.91 -26.75
CA LEU A 306 -5.47 10.29 -26.63
C LEU A 306 -4.54 11.29 -27.33
N GLY A 307 -3.64 10.83 -28.23
CA GLY A 307 -2.70 11.66 -28.97
C GLY A 307 -3.36 12.66 -29.93
N TRP A 308 -4.65 12.52 -30.20
CA TRP A 308 -5.46 13.51 -30.93
C TRP A 308 -5.80 14.75 -30.10
N ILE A 309 -5.62 14.71 -28.75
CA ILE A 309 -5.82 15.85 -27.86
C ILE A 309 -4.50 16.62 -27.76
N GLY A 310 -4.30 17.61 -28.60
CA GLY A 310 -3.05 18.38 -28.71
C GLY A 310 -2.59 19.08 -27.44
N PHE A 311 -3.48 19.28 -26.46
CA PHE A 311 -3.15 19.76 -25.14
C PHE A 311 -2.32 18.72 -24.33
N LEU A 312 -2.70 17.43 -24.37
CA LEU A 312 -2.00 16.35 -23.67
C LEU A 312 -0.62 16.10 -24.26
N ASP A 313 -0.53 16.12 -25.59
CA ASP A 313 0.73 15.96 -26.33
C ASP A 313 1.74 17.07 -25.97
N ARG A 314 1.25 18.32 -25.83
CA ARG A 314 2.07 19.48 -25.40
C ARG A 314 2.71 19.29 -24.01
N PHE A 315 2.10 18.52 -23.13
CA PHE A 315 2.61 18.19 -21.80
C PHE A 315 3.35 16.84 -21.75
N GLY A 316 3.53 16.17 -22.88
CA GLY A 316 4.15 14.85 -22.95
C GLY A 316 3.35 13.76 -22.24
N ILE A 317 2.02 13.89 -22.18
CA ILE A 317 1.13 12.93 -21.54
C ILE A 317 0.67 11.89 -22.55
N ASP A 318 1.14 10.66 -22.39
CA ASP A 318 0.82 9.51 -23.23
C ASP A 318 -0.12 8.53 -22.55
N PHE A 319 -1.24 8.20 -23.21
CA PHE A 319 -2.16 7.16 -22.78
C PHE A 319 -2.01 5.92 -23.66
N THR A 320 -1.13 5.02 -23.23
CA THR A 320 -0.80 3.82 -24.00
C THR A 320 -1.19 2.52 -23.30
N GLN A 321 -1.40 2.53 -21.99
CA GLN A 321 -1.74 1.33 -21.25
C GLN A 321 -3.21 1.29 -20.82
N LEU A 322 -3.87 0.15 -21.10
CA LEU A 322 -5.21 -0.20 -20.65
C LEU A 322 -5.10 -1.39 -19.69
N VAL A 323 -5.82 -1.33 -18.59
CA VAL A 323 -5.90 -2.40 -17.61
C VAL A 323 -7.35 -2.76 -17.38
N GLY A 324 -7.72 -4.00 -17.66
CA GLY A 324 -8.97 -4.62 -17.21
C GLY A 324 -8.67 -5.52 -16.01
N PHE A 325 -9.55 -5.52 -15.00
CA PHE A 325 -9.36 -6.32 -13.79
C PHE A 325 -10.69 -6.93 -13.32
N VAL A 326 -10.56 -8.05 -12.60
CA VAL A 326 -11.64 -8.74 -11.88
C VAL A 326 -11.17 -9.07 -10.47
#